data_79ade61b4a4f1b601d7ca770dc97a879
#
_entry.id   79ade61b4a4f1b601d7ca770dc97a879
#
_cell.length_a   1.000
_cell.length_b   1.000
_cell.length_c   1.000
_cell.angle_alpha   90.00
_cell.angle_beta   90.00
_cell.angle_gamma   90.00
#
_symmetry.space_group_name_H-M   'P 1'
#
loop_
_entity.id
_entity.type
_entity.pdbx_description
1 polymer ?
#
loop_
_entity_poly.entity_id
_entity_poly.type
_entity_poly.pdbx_seq_one_letter_code
_entity_poly.pdbx_strand_id
1 'polypeptide(L)'
;MKPRMSPREKVAQMVCADFRFDLPDYERITAAVKAGVGGVCLFGGSIFDIASFVNGLQNLAKFPLLVASDFENGAGQQVSGATVLPSNMAVGATGSEELAELKGRVTAREAKALGVPWVLAPVLDLQVRADNPIVNTRSFGADAGLVTRLGRAFARGVRAEGAIACGKHFPGHGDVSTDSHLELPVLDDPGPALGPFRDAMEELDSIMVGHLVVKGVDAERPATLSSRVVDGLLRDGLGYGGLVATDALMMGAITKTIDAAEAVVRAAEAGNDILLYPADPLGAIDALEKALHSGRLNEGRVDRSVMRILDAKKRCGLTENRIADPGAVERVVGCDEHLKAADRIAEASVTKLRGEFPVRKARVELVTDGGIELTVFRDELDRRGALSRDSDVGVIALSSRVRAFQGKVGIDPKVLAKSRERLAGAKRIVAVSFGNPYVHRDVASDAALCVYDDSEASQRAAARALVGEIPMNGRLPVTL
;
A
#
# COMPACT_ATOMS: atom_id res chain seq x y z
N MET A 1 6.86 -34.00 1.57
CA MET A 1 7.53 -34.27 2.86
C MET A 1 7.84 -32.93 3.52
N LYS A 2 7.43 -32.69 4.78
CA LYS A 2 7.78 -31.44 5.47
C LYS A 2 9.27 -31.40 5.73
N PRO A 3 9.99 -30.31 5.49
CA PRO A 3 11.40 -30.23 5.81
C PRO A 3 11.59 -30.36 7.31
N ARG A 4 12.57 -31.16 7.72
CA ARG A 4 12.92 -31.29 9.13
C ARG A 4 13.72 -30.05 9.55
N MET A 5 13.13 -29.19 10.36
CA MET A 5 13.72 -27.93 10.84
C MET A 5 14.10 -28.05 12.32
N SER A 6 15.27 -27.51 12.68
CA SER A 6 15.64 -27.29 14.07
C SER A 6 14.76 -26.20 14.72
N PRO A 7 14.69 -26.10 16.07
CA PRO A 7 13.98 -25.03 16.75
C PRO A 7 14.37 -23.63 16.26
N ARG A 8 15.68 -23.38 16.08
CA ARG A 8 16.21 -22.12 15.55
C ARG A 8 15.72 -21.84 14.12
N GLU A 9 15.75 -22.83 13.24
CA GLU A 9 15.26 -22.68 11.88
C GLU A 9 13.76 -22.40 11.82
N LYS A 10 12.97 -23.01 12.69
CA LYS A 10 11.53 -22.74 12.79
C LYS A 10 11.25 -21.27 13.14
N VAL A 11 11.91 -20.74 14.20
CA VAL A 11 11.69 -19.34 14.60
C VAL A 11 12.29 -18.36 13.58
N ALA A 12 13.39 -18.70 12.90
CA ALA A 12 13.96 -17.90 11.83
C ALA A 12 12.97 -17.74 10.66
N GLN A 13 12.19 -18.79 10.34
CA GLN A 13 11.14 -18.70 9.30
C GLN A 13 10.05 -17.69 9.64
N MET A 14 9.83 -17.33 10.89
CA MET A 14 8.87 -16.31 11.31
C MET A 14 9.38 -14.88 11.09
N VAL A 15 10.68 -14.68 10.87
CA VAL A 15 11.28 -13.36 10.67
C VAL A 15 11.29 -13.01 9.18
N CYS A 16 10.79 -11.81 8.85
CA CYS A 16 10.90 -11.22 7.52
C CYS A 16 11.75 -9.94 7.62
N ALA A 17 12.97 -9.99 7.09
CA ALA A 17 13.89 -8.86 7.08
C ALA A 17 13.48 -7.83 5.99
N ASP A 18 13.93 -6.59 6.13
CA ASP A 18 13.78 -5.55 5.11
C ASP A 18 15.09 -5.34 4.33
N PHE A 19 14.93 -4.87 3.11
CA PHE A 19 16.05 -4.35 2.31
C PHE A 19 15.59 -3.13 1.51
N ARG A 20 16.39 -2.08 1.58
CA ARG A 20 16.14 -0.80 0.90
C ARG A 20 17.25 -0.53 -0.11
N PHE A 21 16.88 -0.31 -1.37
CA PHE A 21 17.85 -0.02 -2.43
C PHE A 21 18.43 1.40 -2.35
N ASP A 22 17.73 2.33 -1.70
CA ASP A 22 18.19 3.69 -1.44
C ASP A 22 19.18 3.79 -0.25
N LEU A 23 19.17 2.79 0.65
CA LEU A 23 20.06 2.66 1.81
C LEU A 23 20.51 1.20 1.97
N PRO A 24 21.29 0.65 1.03
CA PRO A 24 21.56 -0.77 0.94
C PRO A 24 22.53 -1.23 2.03
N ASP A 25 22.13 -2.28 2.77
CA ASP A 25 22.97 -3.02 3.70
C ASP A 25 23.02 -4.48 3.28
N TYR A 26 23.93 -4.77 2.35
CA TYR A 26 24.11 -6.12 1.78
C TYR A 26 24.67 -7.13 2.80
N GLU A 27 25.46 -6.68 3.78
CA GLU A 27 26.02 -7.56 4.81
C GLU A 27 24.90 -8.03 5.75
N ARG A 28 24.07 -7.10 6.24
CA ARG A 28 22.93 -7.39 7.12
C ARG A 28 21.95 -8.36 6.45
N ILE A 29 21.52 -8.08 5.22
CA ILE A 29 20.56 -8.95 4.54
C ILE A 29 21.12 -10.32 4.21
N THR A 30 22.39 -10.40 3.79
CA THR A 30 23.08 -11.66 3.52
C THR A 30 23.20 -12.52 4.79
N ALA A 31 23.55 -11.89 5.92
CA ALA A 31 23.62 -12.58 7.22
C ALA A 31 22.24 -13.09 7.65
N ALA A 32 21.18 -12.29 7.52
CA ALA A 32 19.81 -12.68 7.84
C ALA A 32 19.34 -13.87 6.98
N VAL A 33 19.58 -13.85 5.67
CA VAL A 33 19.23 -14.95 4.75
C VAL A 33 20.00 -16.24 5.10
N LYS A 34 21.30 -16.15 5.40
CA LYS A 34 22.11 -17.31 5.82
C LYS A 34 21.64 -17.86 7.18
N ALA A 35 21.13 -17.00 8.08
CA ALA A 35 20.54 -17.42 9.36
C ALA A 35 19.16 -18.08 9.19
N GLY A 36 18.56 -18.03 8.01
CA GLY A 36 17.36 -18.77 7.65
C GLY A 36 16.06 -17.99 7.84
N VAL A 37 16.06 -16.65 7.70
CA VAL A 37 14.81 -15.85 7.72
C VAL A 37 13.80 -16.37 6.72
N GLY A 38 12.50 -16.26 7.08
CA GLY A 38 11.42 -16.79 6.26
C GLY A 38 11.10 -15.96 5.03
N GLY A 39 11.40 -14.67 5.07
CA GLY A 39 11.11 -13.74 3.97
C GLY A 39 11.99 -12.50 3.98
N VAL A 40 11.85 -11.72 2.92
CA VAL A 40 12.48 -10.40 2.76
C VAL A 40 11.46 -9.45 2.14
N CYS A 41 11.31 -8.25 2.69
CA CYS A 41 10.55 -7.20 2.03
C CYS A 41 11.46 -6.16 1.40
N LEU A 42 11.12 -5.75 0.19
CA LEU A 42 11.94 -4.89 -0.65
C LEU A 42 11.32 -3.51 -0.80
N PHE A 43 12.18 -2.48 -0.78
CA PHE A 43 11.83 -1.09 -1.03
C PHE A 43 12.77 -0.46 -2.04
N GLY A 44 12.20 0.20 -3.06
CA GLY A 44 12.96 0.84 -4.13
C GLY A 44 13.57 -0.15 -5.12
N GLY A 45 14.53 0.33 -5.90
CA GLY A 45 15.24 -0.43 -6.94
C GLY A 45 14.66 -0.24 -8.34
N SER A 46 15.34 -0.81 -9.32
CA SER A 46 14.88 -0.86 -10.71
C SER A 46 14.48 -2.27 -11.13
N ILE A 47 13.77 -2.38 -12.24
CA ILE A 47 13.40 -3.70 -12.81
C ILE A 47 14.63 -4.60 -13.08
N PHE A 48 15.78 -4.00 -13.38
CA PHE A 48 17.03 -4.73 -13.63
C PHE A 48 17.68 -5.23 -12.34
N ASP A 49 17.58 -4.45 -11.25
CA ASP A 49 18.23 -4.77 -9.97
C ASP A 49 17.45 -5.83 -9.19
N ILE A 50 16.10 -5.70 -9.14
CA ILE A 50 15.24 -6.50 -8.26
C ILE A 50 15.33 -7.99 -8.56
N ALA A 51 15.10 -8.41 -9.80
CA ALA A 51 15.08 -9.84 -10.14
C ALA A 51 16.43 -10.52 -9.90
N SER A 52 17.54 -9.86 -10.28
CA SER A 52 18.89 -10.35 -10.03
C SER A 52 19.20 -10.45 -8.54
N PHE A 53 18.83 -9.43 -7.77
CA PHE A 53 19.02 -9.40 -6.32
C PHE A 53 18.22 -10.49 -5.62
N VAL A 54 16.92 -10.62 -5.95
CA VAL A 54 16.06 -11.68 -5.41
C VAL A 54 16.61 -13.06 -5.72
N ASN A 55 17.03 -13.31 -6.97
CA ASN A 55 17.63 -14.58 -7.35
C ASN A 55 18.93 -14.87 -6.57
N GLY A 56 19.75 -13.85 -6.33
CA GLY A 56 20.93 -13.95 -5.48
C GLY A 56 20.58 -14.39 -4.05
N LEU A 57 19.58 -13.75 -3.42
CA LEU A 57 19.12 -14.11 -2.09
C LEU A 57 18.50 -15.51 -2.05
N GLN A 58 17.69 -15.86 -3.04
CA GLN A 58 17.09 -17.20 -3.15
C GLN A 58 18.14 -18.31 -3.27
N ASN A 59 19.25 -18.06 -3.98
CA ASN A 59 20.36 -19.01 -4.09
C ASN A 59 21.15 -19.18 -2.78
N LEU A 60 21.24 -18.13 -1.96
CA LEU A 60 21.88 -18.19 -0.65
C LEU A 60 20.98 -18.87 0.41
N ALA A 61 19.68 -18.79 0.24
CA ALA A 61 18.71 -19.25 1.24
C ALA A 61 18.63 -20.79 1.29
N LYS A 62 18.66 -21.35 2.51
CA LYS A 62 18.42 -22.80 2.73
C LYS A 62 16.99 -23.19 2.38
N PHE A 63 16.02 -22.38 2.80
CA PHE A 63 14.60 -22.54 2.49
C PHE A 63 14.18 -21.41 1.54
N PRO A 64 13.20 -21.61 0.64
CA PRO A 64 12.72 -20.54 -0.21
C PRO A 64 12.30 -19.30 0.61
N LEU A 65 12.69 -18.11 0.16
CA LEU A 65 12.30 -16.85 0.78
C LEU A 65 10.92 -16.41 0.25
N LEU A 66 10.03 -16.01 1.17
CA LEU A 66 8.81 -15.31 0.80
C LEU A 66 9.14 -13.82 0.63
N VAL A 67 9.28 -13.37 -0.62
CA VAL A 67 9.64 -11.98 -0.91
C VAL A 67 8.38 -11.14 -1.05
N ALA A 68 8.36 -9.99 -0.37
CA ALA A 68 7.23 -9.07 -0.29
C ALA A 68 7.60 -7.66 -0.75
N SER A 69 6.59 -6.86 -1.10
CA SER A 69 6.70 -5.41 -1.22
C SER A 69 5.35 -4.72 -1.13
N ASP A 70 5.35 -3.41 -0.80
CA ASP A 70 4.17 -2.55 -0.77
C ASP A 70 3.77 -2.13 -2.19
N PHE A 71 3.05 -3.00 -2.90
CA PHE A 71 2.58 -2.78 -4.25
C PHE A 71 1.10 -2.38 -4.29
N GLU A 72 0.71 -1.39 -3.48
CA GLU A 72 -0.68 -0.89 -3.40
C GLU A 72 -1.15 -0.23 -4.71
N ASN A 73 -0.22 0.44 -5.39
CA ASN A 73 -0.45 1.12 -6.67
C ASN A 73 0.38 0.48 -7.79
N GLY A 74 0.42 -0.85 -7.86
CA GLY A 74 1.24 -1.59 -8.79
C GLY A 74 2.70 -1.69 -8.37
N ALA A 75 3.48 -2.51 -9.08
CA ALA A 75 4.91 -2.68 -8.79
C ALA A 75 5.71 -1.38 -8.96
N GLY A 76 5.27 -0.49 -9.86
CA GLY A 76 5.88 0.81 -10.09
C GLY A 76 5.83 1.78 -8.91
N GLN A 77 5.04 1.47 -7.86
CA GLN A 77 5.09 2.23 -6.60
C GLN A 77 6.47 2.14 -5.93
N GLN A 78 7.14 1.02 -6.06
CA GLN A 78 8.44 0.74 -5.44
C GLN A 78 9.56 0.56 -6.47
N VAL A 79 9.24 0.04 -7.65
CA VAL A 79 10.23 -0.42 -8.64
C VAL A 79 10.23 0.48 -9.86
N SER A 80 11.34 1.18 -10.07
CA SER A 80 11.51 2.03 -11.27
C SER A 80 11.49 1.19 -12.54
N GLY A 81 10.70 1.62 -13.54
CA GLY A 81 10.48 0.91 -14.79
C GLY A 81 9.29 -0.05 -14.77
N ALA A 82 8.68 -0.32 -13.60
CA ALA A 82 7.43 -1.07 -13.51
C ALA A 82 6.20 -0.14 -13.62
N THR A 83 5.03 -0.73 -13.84
CA THR A 83 3.78 0.03 -14.02
C THR A 83 3.30 0.66 -12.72
N VAL A 84 3.13 1.98 -12.71
CA VAL A 84 2.39 2.71 -11.68
C VAL A 84 0.92 2.69 -12.04
N LEU A 85 0.11 2.05 -11.21
CA LEU A 85 -1.34 2.01 -11.35
C LEU A 85 -2.00 3.13 -10.51
N PRO A 86 -3.15 3.69 -10.95
CA PRO A 86 -3.89 4.65 -10.15
C PRO A 86 -4.20 4.17 -8.74
N SER A 87 -4.35 5.13 -7.80
CA SER A 87 -4.58 4.85 -6.39
C SER A 87 -5.81 3.98 -6.13
N ASN A 88 -5.92 3.40 -4.93
CA ASN A 88 -7.13 2.65 -4.58
C ASN A 88 -8.36 3.57 -4.55
N MET A 89 -8.20 4.83 -4.14
CA MET A 89 -9.30 5.80 -4.17
C MET A 89 -9.75 6.13 -5.60
N ALA A 90 -8.84 6.15 -6.58
CA ALA A 90 -9.19 6.26 -7.98
C ALA A 90 -10.05 5.07 -8.43
N VAL A 91 -9.67 3.84 -8.06
CA VAL A 91 -10.50 2.66 -8.31
C VAL A 91 -11.84 2.76 -7.57
N GLY A 92 -11.84 3.26 -6.33
CA GLY A 92 -13.04 3.54 -5.56
C GLY A 92 -14.03 4.46 -6.28
N ALA A 93 -13.51 5.51 -6.92
CA ALA A 93 -14.30 6.44 -7.71
C ALA A 93 -14.97 5.79 -8.93
N THR A 94 -14.39 4.73 -9.49
CA THR A 94 -15.02 3.96 -10.58
C THR A 94 -16.15 3.07 -10.08
N GLY A 95 -16.11 2.60 -8.83
CA GLY A 95 -17.02 1.59 -8.27
C GLY A 95 -16.95 0.24 -8.96
N SER A 96 -15.98 0.03 -9.86
CA SER A 96 -15.88 -1.15 -10.74
C SER A 96 -15.03 -2.26 -10.13
N GLU A 97 -15.63 -3.41 -9.84
CA GLU A 97 -14.93 -4.63 -9.45
C GLU A 97 -14.00 -5.15 -10.55
N GLU A 98 -14.40 -5.00 -11.82
CA GLU A 98 -13.56 -5.40 -12.97
C GLU A 98 -12.24 -4.63 -12.98
N LEU A 99 -12.28 -3.31 -12.76
CA LEU A 99 -11.07 -2.49 -12.73
C LEU A 99 -10.22 -2.74 -11.47
N ALA A 100 -10.84 -3.05 -10.33
CA ALA A 100 -10.13 -3.46 -9.14
C ALA A 100 -9.42 -4.81 -9.34
N GLU A 101 -10.09 -5.78 -9.96
CA GLU A 101 -9.49 -7.08 -10.30
C GLU A 101 -8.38 -6.93 -11.34
N LEU A 102 -8.57 -6.11 -12.37
CA LEU A 102 -7.53 -5.78 -13.36
C LEU A 102 -6.29 -5.18 -12.68
N LYS A 103 -6.48 -4.23 -11.75
CA LYS A 103 -5.37 -3.66 -10.95
C LYS A 103 -4.62 -4.76 -10.20
N GLY A 104 -5.33 -5.67 -9.52
CA GLY A 104 -4.72 -6.80 -8.82
C GLY A 104 -3.94 -7.73 -9.75
N ARG A 105 -4.47 -8.07 -10.92
CA ARG A 105 -3.79 -8.92 -11.92
C ARG A 105 -2.51 -8.30 -12.43
N VAL A 106 -2.54 -7.03 -12.87
CA VAL A 106 -1.34 -6.33 -13.35
C VAL A 106 -0.28 -6.26 -12.26
N THR A 107 -0.68 -5.88 -11.04
CA THR A 107 0.23 -5.84 -9.88
C THR A 107 0.91 -7.20 -9.66
N ALA A 108 0.14 -8.28 -9.66
CA ALA A 108 0.67 -9.62 -9.38
C ALA A 108 1.53 -10.19 -10.51
N ARG A 109 1.19 -9.92 -11.77
CA ARG A 109 2.01 -10.33 -12.93
C ARG A 109 3.41 -9.74 -12.87
N GLU A 110 3.49 -8.42 -12.65
CA GLU A 110 4.77 -7.74 -12.51
C GLU A 110 5.52 -8.18 -11.25
N ALA A 111 4.83 -8.26 -10.12
CA ALA A 111 5.41 -8.72 -8.87
C ALA A 111 6.06 -10.11 -9.00
N LYS A 112 5.37 -11.07 -9.61
CA LYS A 112 5.91 -12.42 -9.86
C LYS A 112 7.07 -12.43 -10.83
N ALA A 113 6.99 -11.66 -11.91
CA ALA A 113 8.11 -11.54 -12.85
C ALA A 113 9.38 -11.02 -12.15
N LEU A 114 9.21 -10.11 -11.18
CA LEU A 114 10.30 -9.59 -10.33
C LEU A 114 10.74 -10.56 -9.21
N GLY A 115 10.07 -11.69 -9.02
CA GLY A 115 10.35 -12.62 -7.91
C GLY A 115 9.78 -12.18 -6.55
N VAL A 116 8.78 -11.29 -6.53
CA VAL A 116 8.16 -10.69 -5.34
C VAL A 116 6.69 -11.14 -5.23
N PRO A 117 6.39 -12.42 -4.97
CA PRO A 117 5.03 -12.95 -5.04
C PRO A 117 4.11 -12.57 -3.87
N TRP A 118 4.61 -11.95 -2.81
CA TRP A 118 3.79 -11.49 -1.70
C TRP A 118 3.47 -10.01 -1.84
N VAL A 119 2.27 -9.72 -2.32
CA VAL A 119 1.75 -8.36 -2.51
C VAL A 119 1.15 -7.88 -1.19
N LEU A 120 1.77 -6.87 -0.54
CA LEU A 120 1.26 -6.28 0.70
C LEU A 120 0.13 -5.28 0.37
N ALA A 121 -0.93 -5.79 -0.22
CA ALA A 121 -2.18 -5.14 -0.60
C ALA A 121 -3.29 -6.20 -0.77
N PRO A 122 -4.58 -5.83 -0.69
CA PRO A 122 -5.16 -4.49 -0.69
C PRO A 122 -5.20 -3.80 0.68
N VAL A 123 -5.28 -2.47 0.68
CA VAL A 123 -5.65 -1.68 1.87
C VAL A 123 -7.17 -1.76 2.04
N LEU A 124 -7.62 -2.28 3.18
CA LEU A 124 -9.03 -2.45 3.54
C LEU A 124 -9.51 -1.43 4.58
N ASP A 125 -8.63 -0.49 4.97
CA ASP A 125 -8.99 0.61 5.85
C ASP A 125 -10.02 1.52 5.21
N LEU A 126 -10.98 2.01 6.01
CA LEU A 126 -12.00 2.97 5.57
C LEU A 126 -11.44 4.40 5.65
N GLN A 127 -11.65 5.23 4.63
CA GLN A 127 -11.29 6.65 4.70
C GLN A 127 -12.45 7.47 5.27
N VAL A 128 -12.65 7.40 6.59
CA VAL A 128 -13.75 8.10 7.27
C VAL A 128 -13.36 9.47 7.82
N ARG A 129 -12.06 9.75 7.98
CA ARG A 129 -11.53 11.01 8.53
C ARG A 129 -10.69 11.76 7.50
N ALA A 130 -11.06 12.99 7.21
CA ALA A 130 -10.31 13.83 6.26
C ALA A 130 -8.88 14.17 6.73
N ASP A 131 -8.65 14.20 8.03
CA ASP A 131 -7.38 14.48 8.68
C ASP A 131 -6.53 13.24 8.94
N ASN A 132 -6.96 12.05 8.51
CA ASN A 132 -6.16 10.83 8.63
C ASN A 132 -4.86 10.96 7.81
N PRO A 133 -3.67 10.90 8.47
CA PRO A 133 -2.41 11.18 7.82
C PRO A 133 -1.80 9.97 7.10
N ILE A 134 -2.45 8.80 7.15
CA ILE A 134 -1.87 7.53 6.68
C ILE A 134 -2.70 6.89 5.58
N VAL A 135 -4.03 6.83 5.74
CA VAL A 135 -4.92 6.07 4.85
C VAL A 135 -5.22 6.84 3.58
N ASN A 136 -5.99 7.91 3.64
CA ASN A 136 -6.33 8.82 2.53
C ASN A 136 -6.56 8.07 1.19
N THR A 137 -5.83 8.42 0.11
CA THR A 137 -5.96 7.80 -1.22
C THR A 137 -5.50 6.33 -1.29
N ARG A 138 -4.91 5.79 -0.23
CA ARG A 138 -4.60 4.36 -0.13
C ARG A 138 -5.86 3.49 0.07
N SER A 139 -6.95 4.06 0.64
CA SER A 139 -8.26 3.42 0.75
C SER A 139 -9.05 3.49 -0.54
N PHE A 140 -9.96 2.53 -0.78
CA PHE A 140 -10.96 2.61 -1.86
C PHE A 140 -12.07 3.64 -1.56
N GLY A 141 -12.26 4.05 -0.30
CA GLY A 141 -13.25 5.04 0.10
C GLY A 141 -13.71 4.95 1.55
N ALA A 142 -14.81 5.64 1.87
CA ALA A 142 -15.39 5.67 3.22
C ALA A 142 -16.48 4.60 3.46
N ASP A 143 -17.10 4.09 2.39
CA ASP A 143 -18.18 3.09 2.48
C ASP A 143 -17.63 1.66 2.63
N ALA A 144 -18.00 0.98 3.71
CA ALA A 144 -17.49 -0.36 4.02
C ALA A 144 -17.87 -1.39 2.93
N GLY A 145 -19.05 -1.28 2.33
CA GLY A 145 -19.49 -2.17 1.26
C GLY A 145 -18.67 -1.97 -0.03
N LEU A 146 -18.35 -0.71 -0.37
CA LEU A 146 -17.48 -0.39 -1.50
C LEU A 146 -16.07 -0.95 -1.28
N VAL A 147 -15.46 -0.67 -0.12
CA VAL A 147 -14.11 -1.15 0.22
C VAL A 147 -14.04 -2.67 0.21
N THR A 148 -15.06 -3.34 0.76
CA THR A 148 -15.17 -4.81 0.73
C THR A 148 -15.18 -5.35 -0.70
N ARG A 149 -16.10 -4.86 -1.55
CA ARG A 149 -16.23 -5.37 -2.93
C ARG A 149 -14.96 -5.18 -3.75
N LEU A 150 -14.38 -3.97 -3.68
CA LEU A 150 -13.19 -3.65 -4.46
C LEU A 150 -11.93 -4.31 -3.91
N GLY A 151 -11.81 -4.42 -2.58
CA GLY A 151 -10.71 -5.14 -1.93
C GLY A 151 -10.72 -6.64 -2.28
N ARG A 152 -11.90 -7.29 -2.25
CA ARG A 152 -12.08 -8.68 -2.71
C ARG A 152 -11.69 -8.84 -4.17
N ALA A 153 -12.17 -7.95 -5.04
CA ALA A 153 -11.86 -8.00 -6.47
C ALA A 153 -10.35 -7.85 -6.73
N PHE A 154 -9.69 -6.90 -6.06
CA PHE A 154 -8.23 -6.76 -6.13
C PHE A 154 -7.52 -8.06 -5.68
N ALA A 155 -7.91 -8.63 -4.53
CA ALA A 155 -7.32 -9.86 -4.01
C ALA A 155 -7.54 -11.05 -4.95
N ARG A 156 -8.75 -11.19 -5.56
CA ARG A 156 -9.00 -12.18 -6.62
C ARG A 156 -8.04 -12.02 -7.79
N GLY A 157 -7.82 -10.77 -8.24
CA GLY A 157 -6.87 -10.47 -9.30
C GLY A 157 -5.45 -10.92 -8.96
N VAL A 158 -4.98 -10.62 -7.73
CA VAL A 158 -3.66 -11.05 -7.25
C VAL A 158 -3.54 -12.57 -7.24
N ARG A 159 -4.52 -13.27 -6.67
CA ARG A 159 -4.53 -14.73 -6.55
C ARG A 159 -4.62 -15.44 -7.90
N ALA A 160 -5.37 -14.87 -8.86
CA ALA A 160 -5.52 -15.44 -10.20
C ALA A 160 -4.18 -15.56 -10.95
N GLU A 161 -3.21 -14.70 -10.63
CA GLU A 161 -1.84 -14.75 -11.18
C GLU A 161 -0.88 -15.59 -10.32
N GLY A 162 -1.37 -16.26 -9.25
CA GLY A 162 -0.58 -17.11 -8.38
C GLY A 162 0.38 -16.35 -7.44
N ALA A 163 0.08 -15.10 -7.14
CA ALA A 163 0.66 -14.34 -6.03
C ALA A 163 -0.25 -14.44 -4.80
N ILE A 164 0.20 -13.96 -3.66
CA ILE A 164 -0.60 -13.90 -2.43
C ILE A 164 -0.93 -12.46 -2.05
N ALA A 165 -2.20 -12.25 -1.69
CA ALA A 165 -2.74 -10.95 -1.30
C ALA A 165 -2.69 -10.76 0.22
N CYS A 166 -2.44 -9.52 0.68
CA CYS A 166 -2.38 -9.16 2.08
C CYS A 166 -3.34 -8.02 2.41
N GLY A 167 -4.46 -8.33 3.07
CA GLY A 167 -5.38 -7.29 3.56
C GLY A 167 -4.79 -6.53 4.74
N LYS A 168 -4.86 -5.17 4.71
CA LYS A 168 -4.25 -4.34 5.74
C LYS A 168 -5.03 -3.05 6.01
N HIS A 169 -4.92 -2.48 7.21
CA HIS A 169 -4.19 -2.85 8.43
C HIS A 169 -5.20 -3.25 9.50
N PHE A 170 -5.31 -4.54 9.79
CA PHE A 170 -6.28 -5.06 10.76
C PHE A 170 -6.03 -4.49 12.16
N PRO A 171 -7.09 -4.12 12.93
CA PRO A 171 -8.52 -4.21 12.64
C PRO A 171 -9.13 -2.99 11.95
N GLY A 172 -8.34 -2.10 11.37
CA GLY A 172 -8.74 -0.91 10.62
C GLY A 172 -8.08 0.35 11.16
N HIS A 173 -7.35 1.04 10.30
CA HIS A 173 -6.54 2.24 10.61
C HIS A 173 -7.22 3.54 10.17
N GLY A 174 -8.47 3.45 9.67
CA GLY A 174 -9.14 4.57 8.99
C GLY A 174 -9.72 5.64 9.89
N ASP A 175 -10.08 5.31 11.13
CA ASP A 175 -10.69 6.23 12.10
C ASP A 175 -9.71 6.71 13.18
N VAL A 176 -8.47 6.96 12.78
CA VAL A 176 -7.46 7.56 13.66
C VAL A 176 -6.88 8.82 13.03
N SER A 177 -6.44 9.77 13.85
CA SER A 177 -5.83 11.03 13.42
C SER A 177 -4.31 11.08 13.66
N THR A 178 -3.74 10.01 14.23
CA THR A 178 -2.32 9.92 14.59
C THR A 178 -1.56 9.03 13.60
N ASP A 179 -0.37 9.47 13.21
CA ASP A 179 0.53 8.71 12.34
C ASP A 179 1.25 7.61 13.13
N SER A 180 0.97 6.33 12.83
CA SER A 180 1.60 5.18 13.48
C SER A 180 3.10 5.05 13.24
N HIS A 181 3.64 5.73 12.23
CA HIS A 181 5.09 5.85 12.08
C HIS A 181 5.74 6.73 13.15
N LEU A 182 4.97 7.63 13.77
CA LEU A 182 5.43 8.58 14.77
C LEU A 182 5.01 8.21 16.19
N GLU A 183 3.74 7.87 16.40
CA GLU A 183 3.13 7.60 17.70
C GLU A 183 2.12 6.46 17.61
N LEU A 184 1.70 5.94 18.76
CA LEU A 184 0.73 4.84 18.83
C LEU A 184 -0.72 5.38 18.70
N PRO A 185 -1.43 5.12 17.58
CA PRO A 185 -2.82 5.53 17.41
C PRO A 185 -3.75 4.76 18.36
N VAL A 186 -4.88 5.39 18.66
CA VAL A 186 -5.91 4.79 19.53
C VAL A 186 -7.25 4.77 18.78
N LEU A 187 -7.85 3.58 18.70
CA LEU A 187 -9.18 3.32 18.20
C LEU A 187 -10.06 2.86 19.37
N ASP A 188 -11.20 3.50 19.58
CA ASP A 188 -12.08 3.13 20.69
C ASP A 188 -12.79 1.80 20.42
N ASP A 189 -13.40 1.66 19.24
CA ASP A 189 -14.10 0.45 18.79
C ASP A 189 -13.80 0.21 17.29
N PRO A 190 -13.39 -0.99 16.88
CA PRO A 190 -13.15 -1.28 15.47
C PRO A 190 -14.45 -1.37 14.65
N GLY A 191 -15.61 -1.59 15.27
CA GLY A 191 -16.95 -1.52 14.70
C GLY A 191 -17.06 -1.76 13.18
N PRO A 192 -17.48 -0.75 12.40
CA PRO A 192 -17.63 -0.89 10.96
C PRO A 192 -16.35 -1.21 10.19
N ALA A 193 -15.16 -0.88 10.75
CA ALA A 193 -13.87 -1.14 10.11
C ALA A 193 -13.55 -2.63 9.98
N LEU A 194 -14.15 -3.50 10.81
CA LEU A 194 -14.00 -4.96 10.71
C LEU A 194 -14.71 -5.57 9.51
N GLY A 195 -15.76 -4.91 9.00
CA GLY A 195 -16.58 -5.41 7.89
C GLY A 195 -15.73 -5.83 6.67
N PRO A 196 -14.90 -4.94 6.11
CA PRO A 196 -14.06 -5.25 4.96
C PRO A 196 -13.13 -6.45 5.19
N PHE A 197 -12.55 -6.59 6.39
CA PHE A 197 -11.69 -7.74 6.70
C PHE A 197 -12.49 -9.04 6.80
N ARG A 198 -13.59 -9.04 7.58
CA ARG A 198 -14.44 -10.21 7.75
C ARG A 198 -14.97 -10.74 6.40
N ASP A 199 -15.48 -9.83 5.57
CA ASP A 199 -16.19 -10.18 4.37
C ASP A 199 -15.23 -10.47 3.18
N ALA A 200 -13.92 -10.11 3.31
CA ALA A 200 -12.90 -10.41 2.30
C ALA A 200 -11.98 -11.61 2.65
N MET A 201 -12.16 -12.24 3.80
CA MET A 201 -11.22 -13.27 4.31
C MET A 201 -10.95 -14.43 3.35
N GLU A 202 -11.95 -14.86 2.59
CA GLU A 202 -11.82 -15.99 1.67
C GLU A 202 -10.87 -15.69 0.50
N GLU A 203 -10.74 -14.42 0.12
CA GLU A 203 -9.85 -13.96 -0.93
C GLU A 203 -8.48 -13.55 -0.40
N LEU A 204 -8.30 -13.38 0.92
CA LEU A 204 -7.05 -12.96 1.52
C LEU A 204 -6.18 -14.15 1.93
N ASP A 205 -4.99 -14.24 1.39
CA ASP A 205 -4.00 -15.25 1.76
C ASP A 205 -3.27 -14.86 3.05
N SER A 206 -3.15 -13.55 3.30
CA SER A 206 -2.56 -12.99 4.50
C SER A 206 -3.29 -11.74 4.98
N ILE A 207 -3.17 -11.46 6.28
CA ILE A 207 -3.64 -10.21 6.91
C ILE A 207 -2.48 -9.59 7.68
N MET A 208 -2.27 -8.29 7.49
CA MET A 208 -1.31 -7.50 8.25
C MET A 208 -2.03 -6.79 9.40
N VAL A 209 -1.53 -6.97 10.62
CA VAL A 209 -2.05 -6.33 11.82
C VAL A 209 -1.34 -5.00 12.04
N GLY A 210 -2.10 -3.92 12.13
CA GLY A 210 -1.57 -2.57 12.32
C GLY A 210 -1.14 -2.26 13.76
N HIS A 211 -0.30 -1.24 13.91
CA HIS A 211 0.15 -0.76 15.23
C HIS A 211 -0.81 0.30 15.77
N LEU A 212 -1.87 -0.14 16.43
CA LEU A 212 -2.85 0.74 17.09
C LEU A 212 -3.43 0.05 18.33
N VAL A 213 -3.81 0.84 19.33
CA VAL A 213 -4.56 0.35 20.51
C VAL A 213 -6.04 0.29 20.16
N VAL A 214 -6.69 -0.84 20.44
CA VAL A 214 -8.13 -1.04 20.27
C VAL A 214 -8.76 -1.13 21.65
N LYS A 215 -9.21 0.00 22.21
CA LYS A 215 -9.66 0.08 23.60
C LYS A 215 -10.78 -0.91 23.94
N GLY A 216 -11.72 -1.12 23.05
CA GLY A 216 -12.83 -2.06 23.24
C GLY A 216 -12.39 -3.54 23.31
N VAL A 217 -11.13 -3.87 22.91
CA VAL A 217 -10.60 -5.24 22.91
C VAL A 217 -9.41 -5.37 23.87
N ASP A 218 -8.42 -4.49 23.76
CA ASP A 218 -7.23 -4.44 24.61
C ASP A 218 -6.75 -2.98 24.71
N ALA A 219 -7.01 -2.35 25.86
CA ALA A 219 -6.64 -0.96 26.10
C ALA A 219 -5.17 -0.76 26.49
N GLU A 220 -4.44 -1.84 26.74
CA GLU A 220 -3.06 -1.78 27.26
C GLU A 220 -2.00 -2.02 26.18
N ARG A 221 -2.35 -2.77 25.13
CA ARG A 221 -1.38 -3.24 24.13
C ARG A 221 -1.81 -2.86 22.73
N PRO A 222 -0.86 -2.49 21.85
CA PRO A 222 -1.17 -2.35 20.44
C PRO A 222 -1.63 -3.69 19.85
N ALA A 223 -2.52 -3.64 18.88
CA ALA A 223 -3.15 -4.80 18.24
C ALA A 223 -2.13 -5.88 17.85
N THR A 224 -1.00 -5.47 17.28
CA THR A 224 0.12 -6.35 16.87
C THR A 224 0.71 -7.15 18.03
N LEU A 225 0.68 -6.62 19.26
CA LEU A 225 1.24 -7.27 20.46
C LEU A 225 0.14 -7.85 21.38
N SER A 226 -1.11 -7.85 20.96
CA SER A 226 -2.27 -8.29 21.74
C SER A 226 -2.81 -9.63 21.27
N SER A 227 -2.71 -10.65 22.09
CA SER A 227 -3.37 -11.94 21.84
C SER A 227 -4.90 -11.83 21.82
N ARG A 228 -5.49 -10.84 22.52
CA ARG A 228 -6.93 -10.58 22.46
C ARG A 228 -7.35 -10.12 21.06
N VAL A 229 -6.49 -9.39 20.36
CA VAL A 229 -6.76 -8.92 18.99
C VAL A 229 -6.41 -9.99 17.97
N VAL A 230 -5.19 -10.57 18.03
CA VAL A 230 -4.74 -11.50 16.98
C VAL A 230 -5.39 -12.87 17.15
N ASP A 231 -5.25 -13.52 18.31
CA ASP A 231 -5.89 -14.81 18.53
C ASP A 231 -7.40 -14.62 18.77
N GLY A 232 -7.79 -13.77 19.73
CA GLY A 232 -9.18 -13.65 20.14
C GLY A 232 -10.11 -13.08 19.07
N LEU A 233 -9.80 -11.89 18.54
CA LEU A 233 -10.68 -11.24 17.57
C LEU A 233 -10.50 -11.83 16.15
N LEU A 234 -9.26 -11.89 15.63
CA LEU A 234 -9.01 -12.29 14.24
C LEU A 234 -9.12 -13.81 14.04
N ARG A 235 -8.45 -14.62 14.88
CA ARG A 235 -8.42 -16.08 14.71
C ARG A 235 -9.72 -16.73 15.16
N ASP A 236 -10.10 -16.52 16.43
CA ASP A 236 -11.24 -17.21 17.05
C ASP A 236 -12.56 -16.52 16.72
N GLY A 237 -12.61 -15.18 16.81
CA GLY A 237 -13.84 -14.42 16.61
C GLY A 237 -14.27 -14.35 15.15
N LEU A 238 -13.34 -14.08 14.24
CA LEU A 238 -13.62 -13.99 12.81
C LEU A 238 -13.30 -15.27 12.04
N GLY A 239 -12.62 -16.24 12.64
CA GLY A 239 -12.32 -17.55 12.03
C GLY A 239 -11.18 -17.52 11.00
N TYR A 240 -10.27 -16.53 11.02
CA TYR A 240 -9.23 -16.41 10.01
C TYR A 240 -8.14 -17.48 10.16
N GLY A 241 -8.05 -18.37 9.17
CA GLY A 241 -7.06 -19.47 9.12
C GLY A 241 -5.76 -19.16 8.37
N GLY A 242 -5.70 -18.06 7.61
CA GLY A 242 -4.56 -17.70 6.76
C GLY A 242 -3.33 -17.17 7.51
N LEU A 243 -2.35 -16.67 6.75
CA LEU A 243 -1.11 -16.10 7.28
C LEU A 243 -1.38 -14.75 7.95
N VAL A 244 -0.85 -14.52 9.16
CA VAL A 244 -0.93 -13.23 9.86
C VAL A 244 0.46 -12.65 10.01
N ALA A 245 0.64 -11.42 9.54
CA ALA A 245 1.88 -10.68 9.66
C ALA A 245 1.69 -9.45 10.56
N THR A 246 2.75 -9.02 11.24
CA THR A 246 2.78 -7.71 11.88
C THR A 246 2.89 -6.62 10.81
N ASP A 247 2.55 -5.38 11.14
CA ASP A 247 3.14 -4.21 10.48
C ASP A 247 4.64 -4.10 10.87
N ALA A 248 5.35 -3.15 10.29
CA ALA A 248 6.79 -3.00 10.47
C ALA A 248 7.19 -2.75 11.94
N LEU A 249 7.85 -3.71 12.59
CA LEU A 249 8.20 -3.63 14.02
C LEU A 249 9.21 -2.51 14.35
N MET A 250 9.88 -1.95 13.34
CA MET A 250 10.75 -0.78 13.51
C MET A 250 10.00 0.56 13.59
N MET A 251 8.66 0.59 13.42
CA MET A 251 7.88 1.83 13.48
C MET A 251 7.85 2.44 14.89
N GLY A 252 7.77 3.78 14.94
CA GLY A 252 7.80 4.55 16.20
C GLY A 252 6.70 4.18 17.20
N ALA A 253 5.54 3.74 16.73
CA ALA A 253 4.46 3.23 17.58
C ALA A 253 4.91 2.05 18.47
N ILE A 254 5.88 1.25 18.04
CA ILE A 254 6.43 0.13 18.79
C ILE A 254 7.75 0.51 19.46
N THR A 255 8.73 1.01 18.71
CA THR A 255 10.11 1.21 19.18
C THR A 255 10.25 2.25 20.29
N LYS A 256 9.29 3.18 20.41
CA LYS A 256 9.26 4.16 21.50
C LYS A 256 8.65 3.61 22.81
N THR A 257 7.98 2.46 22.73
CA THR A 257 7.19 1.94 23.86
C THR A 257 7.77 0.67 24.47
N ILE A 258 8.56 -0.10 23.70
CA ILE A 258 9.04 -1.41 24.09
C ILE A 258 10.39 -1.72 23.44
N ASP A 259 11.24 -2.49 24.11
CA ASP A 259 12.48 -3.01 23.55
C ASP A 259 12.23 -3.89 22.33
N ALA A 260 13.12 -3.79 21.31
CA ALA A 260 12.92 -4.45 20.02
C ALA A 260 12.85 -5.98 20.12
N ALA A 261 13.69 -6.61 20.95
CA ALA A 261 13.68 -8.05 21.14
C ALA A 261 12.41 -8.52 21.86
N GLU A 262 11.96 -7.75 22.86
CA GLU A 262 10.71 -8.00 23.56
C GLU A 262 9.49 -7.81 22.65
N ALA A 263 9.49 -6.80 21.76
CA ALA A 263 8.42 -6.59 20.79
C ALA A 263 8.24 -7.79 19.84
N VAL A 264 9.36 -8.33 19.34
CA VAL A 264 9.39 -9.52 18.48
C VAL A 264 8.77 -10.73 19.19
N VAL A 265 9.18 -10.98 20.44
CA VAL A 265 8.65 -12.12 21.23
C VAL A 265 7.16 -11.94 21.52
N ARG A 266 6.72 -10.75 21.96
CA ARG A 266 5.29 -10.48 22.21
C ARG A 266 4.43 -10.57 20.96
N ALA A 267 4.95 -10.12 19.81
CA ALA A 267 4.24 -10.26 18.56
C ALA A 267 4.01 -11.74 18.18
N ALA A 268 5.01 -12.60 18.39
CA ALA A 268 4.88 -14.04 18.20
C ALA A 268 3.92 -14.68 19.23
N GLU A 269 3.98 -14.26 20.49
CA GLU A 269 3.04 -14.68 21.55
C GLU A 269 1.60 -14.27 21.23
N ALA A 270 1.41 -13.10 20.62
CA ALA A 270 0.10 -12.60 20.24
C ALA A 270 -0.59 -13.42 19.14
N GLY A 271 0.17 -14.20 18.35
CA GLY A 271 -0.39 -15.06 17.31
C GLY A 271 -0.01 -14.67 15.87
N ASN A 272 0.87 -13.70 15.69
CA ASN A 272 1.40 -13.39 14.36
C ASN A 272 2.32 -14.52 13.89
N ASP A 273 2.22 -14.87 12.62
CA ASP A 273 3.04 -15.91 11.99
C ASP A 273 4.33 -15.33 11.40
N ILE A 274 4.27 -14.10 10.86
CA ILE A 274 5.43 -13.37 10.33
C ILE A 274 5.62 -12.04 11.05
N LEU A 275 6.86 -11.78 11.41
CA LEU A 275 7.34 -10.60 12.13
C LEU A 275 8.09 -9.73 11.12
N LEU A 276 7.41 -8.67 10.62
CA LEU A 276 7.96 -7.81 9.57
C LEU A 276 8.93 -6.79 10.16
N TYR A 277 10.07 -6.64 9.51
CA TYR A 277 11.09 -5.60 9.71
C TYR A 277 11.50 -5.40 11.18
N PRO A 278 11.97 -6.44 11.88
CA PRO A 278 12.69 -6.18 13.12
C PRO A 278 13.98 -5.41 12.81
N ALA A 279 14.30 -4.42 13.65
CA ALA A 279 15.49 -3.60 13.44
C ALA A 279 16.80 -4.42 13.33
N ASP A 280 16.87 -5.51 14.10
CA ASP A 280 17.94 -6.52 14.04
C ASP A 280 17.33 -7.91 13.79
N PRO A 281 17.38 -8.43 12.55
CA PRO A 281 16.86 -9.76 12.23
C PRO A 281 17.56 -10.92 12.96
N LEU A 282 18.86 -10.79 13.22
CA LEU A 282 19.62 -11.84 13.94
C LEU A 282 19.27 -11.84 15.41
N GLY A 283 19.24 -10.67 16.06
CA GLY A 283 18.79 -10.51 17.43
C GLY A 283 17.33 -10.95 17.62
N ALA A 284 16.47 -10.75 16.61
CA ALA A 284 15.10 -11.25 16.61
C ALA A 284 15.05 -12.78 16.65
N ILE A 285 15.84 -13.47 15.81
CA ILE A 285 15.96 -14.94 15.84
C ILE A 285 16.45 -15.43 17.19
N ASP A 286 17.49 -14.80 17.75
CA ASP A 286 18.05 -15.16 19.05
C ASP A 286 17.02 -14.99 20.19
N ALA A 287 16.25 -13.90 20.19
CA ALA A 287 15.20 -13.63 21.17
C ALA A 287 14.07 -14.68 21.10
N LEU A 288 13.62 -15.02 19.89
CA LEU A 288 12.59 -16.04 19.68
C LEU A 288 13.07 -17.43 20.07
N GLU A 289 14.30 -17.81 19.73
CA GLU A 289 14.90 -19.08 20.13
C GLU A 289 15.01 -19.19 21.66
N LYS A 290 15.47 -18.14 22.32
CA LYS A 290 15.52 -18.06 23.78
C LYS A 290 14.12 -18.18 24.40
N ALA A 291 13.12 -17.49 23.84
CA ALA A 291 11.74 -17.56 24.30
C ALA A 291 11.15 -18.98 24.14
N LEU A 292 11.48 -19.66 23.04
CA LEU A 292 11.09 -21.05 22.78
C LEU A 292 11.75 -22.02 23.81
N HIS A 293 13.05 -21.91 24.03
CA HIS A 293 13.77 -22.77 24.98
C HIS A 293 13.34 -22.56 26.43
N SER A 294 12.94 -21.34 26.82
CA SER A 294 12.43 -21.04 28.17
C SER A 294 10.98 -21.45 28.35
N GLY A 295 10.28 -21.92 27.32
CA GLY A 295 8.86 -22.26 27.35
C GLY A 295 7.92 -21.04 27.35
N ARG A 296 8.46 -19.82 27.21
CA ARG A 296 7.68 -18.60 27.06
C ARG A 296 6.91 -18.60 25.73
N LEU A 297 7.57 -19.00 24.64
CA LEU A 297 6.92 -19.23 23.34
C LEU A 297 6.60 -20.73 23.18
N ASN A 298 5.34 -21.06 22.94
CA ASN A 298 4.88 -22.45 22.83
C ASN A 298 5.32 -23.07 21.50
N GLU A 299 5.95 -24.26 21.53
CA GLU A 299 6.44 -24.96 20.33
C GLU A 299 5.32 -25.25 19.33
N GLY A 300 4.15 -25.68 19.80
CA GLY A 300 3.00 -25.93 18.93
C GLY A 300 2.49 -24.67 18.21
N ARG A 301 2.66 -23.48 18.81
CA ARG A 301 2.37 -22.20 18.15
C ARG A 301 3.37 -21.96 17.02
N VAL A 302 4.66 -22.08 17.29
CA VAL A 302 5.72 -21.95 16.28
C VAL A 302 5.50 -22.92 15.11
N ASP A 303 5.17 -24.17 15.40
CA ASP A 303 4.88 -25.18 14.38
C ASP A 303 3.70 -24.79 13.49
N ARG A 304 2.62 -24.26 14.06
CA ARG A 304 1.47 -23.76 13.28
C ARG A 304 1.85 -22.57 12.39
N SER A 305 2.64 -21.62 12.92
CA SER A 305 3.11 -20.48 12.13
C SER A 305 4.01 -20.91 10.97
N VAL A 306 4.97 -21.78 11.23
CA VAL A 306 5.84 -22.35 10.18
C VAL A 306 5.03 -23.07 9.11
N MET A 307 3.99 -23.81 9.51
CA MET A 307 3.12 -24.49 8.53
C MET A 307 2.42 -23.50 7.61
N ARG A 308 1.83 -22.42 8.15
CA ARG A 308 1.17 -21.38 7.32
C ARG A 308 2.17 -20.69 6.41
N ILE A 309 3.38 -20.42 6.88
CA ILE A 309 4.46 -19.83 6.07
C ILE A 309 4.84 -20.76 4.91
N LEU A 310 5.03 -22.05 5.17
CA LEU A 310 5.34 -23.04 4.13
C LEU A 310 4.20 -23.22 3.13
N ASP A 311 2.96 -23.18 3.58
CA ASP A 311 1.77 -23.24 2.73
C ASP A 311 1.67 -21.99 1.83
N ALA A 312 1.97 -20.79 2.36
CA ALA A 312 2.06 -19.56 1.56
C ALA A 312 3.15 -19.66 0.48
N LYS A 313 4.35 -20.12 0.85
CA LYS A 313 5.46 -20.35 -0.11
C LYS A 313 5.09 -21.35 -1.20
N LYS A 314 4.42 -22.43 -0.84
CA LYS A 314 3.92 -23.42 -1.81
C LYS A 314 2.86 -22.82 -2.74
N ARG A 315 1.93 -22.03 -2.21
CA ARG A 315 0.90 -21.36 -3.01
C ARG A 315 1.47 -20.41 -4.05
N CYS A 316 2.58 -19.74 -3.76
CA CYS A 316 3.32 -18.91 -4.71
C CYS A 316 4.18 -19.72 -5.71
N GLY A 317 4.23 -21.05 -5.62
CA GLY A 317 5.08 -21.90 -6.45
C GLY A 317 6.57 -21.90 -6.06
N LEU A 318 6.95 -21.32 -4.92
CA LEU A 318 8.36 -21.21 -4.48
C LEU A 318 9.00 -22.55 -4.12
N THR A 319 8.20 -23.59 -3.91
CA THR A 319 8.67 -24.96 -3.68
C THR A 319 9.06 -25.67 -4.96
N GLU A 320 8.50 -25.28 -6.09
CA GLU A 320 8.78 -25.81 -7.42
C GLU A 320 9.86 -24.99 -8.12
N ASN A 321 9.70 -23.66 -8.13
CA ASN A 321 10.68 -22.75 -8.70
C ASN A 321 10.71 -21.43 -7.90
N ARG A 322 11.87 -21.13 -7.32
CA ARG A 322 12.09 -19.91 -6.54
C ARG A 322 12.86 -18.82 -7.27
N ILE A 323 13.30 -19.10 -8.51
CA ILE A 323 14.12 -18.21 -9.32
C ILE A 323 13.25 -17.49 -10.34
N ALA A 324 13.30 -16.17 -10.33
CA ALA A 324 12.66 -15.34 -11.34
C ALA A 324 13.37 -15.46 -12.69
N ASP A 325 12.59 -15.54 -13.79
CA ASP A 325 13.13 -15.54 -15.15
C ASP A 325 13.42 -14.10 -15.61
N PRO A 326 14.70 -13.73 -15.83
CA PRO A 326 15.05 -12.39 -16.31
C PRO A 326 14.34 -12.01 -17.62
N GLY A 327 14.15 -12.99 -18.52
CA GLY A 327 13.43 -12.76 -19.78
C GLY A 327 11.92 -12.47 -19.56
N ALA A 328 11.32 -12.96 -18.47
CA ALA A 328 9.96 -12.59 -18.12
C ALA A 328 9.87 -11.14 -17.64
N VAL A 329 10.89 -10.62 -16.93
CA VAL A 329 10.93 -9.21 -16.49
C VAL A 329 10.78 -8.28 -17.68
N GLU A 330 11.60 -8.46 -18.71
CA GLU A 330 11.59 -7.61 -19.92
C GLU A 330 10.27 -7.67 -20.70
N ARG A 331 9.60 -8.84 -20.71
CA ARG A 331 8.35 -9.03 -21.46
C ARG A 331 7.12 -8.57 -20.72
N VAL A 332 7.13 -8.61 -19.39
CA VAL A 332 5.94 -8.45 -18.55
C VAL A 332 5.92 -7.09 -17.85
N VAL A 333 7.06 -6.68 -17.28
CA VAL A 333 7.09 -5.50 -16.40
C VAL A 333 7.10 -4.23 -17.23
N GLY A 334 6.16 -3.32 -16.96
CA GLY A 334 6.02 -2.06 -17.68
C GLY A 334 5.55 -2.20 -19.13
N CYS A 335 4.97 -3.35 -19.52
CA CYS A 335 4.54 -3.58 -20.90
C CYS A 335 3.32 -2.71 -21.28
N ASP A 336 3.11 -2.53 -22.60
CA ASP A 336 2.02 -1.71 -23.14
C ASP A 336 0.63 -2.12 -22.65
N GLU A 337 0.39 -3.42 -22.43
CA GLU A 337 -0.89 -3.93 -21.89
C GLU A 337 -1.14 -3.36 -20.50
N HIS A 338 -0.11 -3.35 -19.65
CA HIS A 338 -0.19 -2.85 -18.28
C HIS A 338 -0.32 -1.33 -18.23
N LEU A 339 0.40 -0.61 -19.10
CA LEU A 339 0.25 0.85 -19.23
C LEU A 339 -1.16 1.24 -19.69
N LYS A 340 -1.75 0.51 -20.66
CA LYS A 340 -3.14 0.69 -21.08
C LYS A 340 -4.15 0.38 -19.97
N ALA A 341 -3.85 -0.59 -19.11
CA ALA A 341 -4.68 -0.86 -17.92
C ALA A 341 -4.65 0.33 -16.94
N ALA A 342 -3.49 0.96 -16.73
CA ALA A 342 -3.37 2.16 -15.92
C ALA A 342 -4.18 3.31 -16.51
N ASP A 343 -4.07 3.58 -17.82
CA ASP A 343 -4.86 4.61 -18.52
C ASP A 343 -6.37 4.34 -18.40
N ARG A 344 -6.81 3.09 -18.59
CA ARG A 344 -8.22 2.71 -18.46
C ARG A 344 -8.79 2.99 -17.08
N ILE A 345 -8.04 2.66 -16.03
CA ILE A 345 -8.44 2.94 -14.64
C ILE A 345 -8.48 4.45 -14.39
N ALA A 346 -7.45 5.18 -14.83
CA ALA A 346 -7.34 6.62 -14.65
C ALA A 346 -8.51 7.36 -15.33
N GLU A 347 -8.80 7.05 -16.58
CA GLU A 347 -9.90 7.67 -17.35
C GLU A 347 -11.26 7.43 -16.69
N ALA A 348 -11.52 6.19 -16.25
CA ALA A 348 -12.76 5.82 -15.58
C ALA A 348 -12.95 6.49 -14.20
N SER A 349 -11.86 6.89 -13.56
CA SER A 349 -11.86 7.48 -12.21
C SER A 349 -12.12 8.98 -12.19
N VAL A 350 -11.95 9.68 -13.32
CA VAL A 350 -12.07 11.15 -13.36
C VAL A 350 -13.43 11.59 -12.82
N THR A 351 -13.40 12.37 -11.76
CA THR A 351 -14.60 12.78 -11.04
C THR A 351 -14.82 14.28 -11.14
N LYS A 352 -15.95 14.68 -11.72
CA LYS A 352 -16.41 16.07 -11.69
C LYS A 352 -17.01 16.36 -10.30
N LEU A 353 -16.46 17.34 -9.60
CA LEU A 353 -16.97 17.75 -8.29
C LEU A 353 -18.00 18.88 -8.43
N ARG A 354 -17.75 19.86 -9.29
CA ARG A 354 -18.65 21.01 -9.55
C ARG A 354 -18.29 21.74 -10.84
N GLY A 355 -19.17 22.65 -11.25
CA GLY A 355 -18.97 23.60 -12.34
C GLY A 355 -19.08 23.00 -13.73
N GLU A 356 -18.71 23.77 -14.74
CA GLU A 356 -18.86 23.40 -16.14
C GLU A 356 -17.53 23.05 -16.82
N PHE A 357 -17.60 22.15 -17.78
CA PHE A 357 -16.51 21.72 -18.64
C PHE A 357 -17.03 21.59 -20.08
N PRO A 358 -16.20 21.68 -21.13
CA PRO A 358 -14.75 21.72 -21.12
C PRO A 358 -14.13 23.11 -20.90
N VAL A 359 -12.82 23.11 -20.60
CA VAL A 359 -11.96 24.29 -20.59
C VAL A 359 -11.09 24.30 -21.85
N ARG A 360 -11.32 25.24 -22.74
CA ARG A 360 -10.63 25.25 -24.04
C ARG A 360 -9.24 25.89 -24.00
N LYS A 361 -9.07 26.94 -23.18
CA LYS A 361 -7.79 27.64 -22.94
C LYS A 361 -7.70 28.10 -21.52
N ALA A 362 -6.52 27.93 -20.89
CA ALA A 362 -6.27 28.30 -19.49
C ALA A 362 -4.83 28.77 -19.25
N ARG A 363 -4.68 29.63 -18.23
CA ARG A 363 -3.42 29.81 -17.51
C ARG A 363 -3.32 28.72 -16.44
N VAL A 364 -2.20 28.02 -16.36
CA VAL A 364 -2.06 26.87 -15.44
C VAL A 364 -0.99 27.14 -14.39
N GLU A 365 -1.36 27.04 -13.13
CA GLU A 365 -0.46 27.05 -11.98
C GLU A 365 -0.40 25.64 -11.38
N LEU A 366 0.82 25.12 -11.26
CA LEU A 366 1.09 23.81 -10.65
C LEU A 366 1.48 24.02 -9.20
N VAL A 367 0.73 23.40 -8.29
CA VAL A 367 0.91 23.49 -6.85
C VAL A 367 1.18 22.10 -6.30
N THR A 368 2.41 21.87 -5.88
CA THR A 368 2.81 20.57 -5.32
C THR A 368 3.31 20.74 -3.90
N ASP A 369 3.07 19.75 -3.05
CA ASP A 369 3.56 19.72 -1.66
C ASP A 369 5.01 19.21 -1.52
N GLY A 370 5.80 19.36 -2.59
CA GLY A 370 7.21 19.02 -2.65
C GLY A 370 7.49 17.60 -3.17
N GLY A 371 7.65 17.43 -4.45
CA GLY A 371 8.34 16.28 -5.03
C GLY A 371 7.73 15.63 -6.25
N ILE A 372 6.50 15.95 -6.68
CA ILE A 372 6.00 15.46 -7.95
C ILE A 372 5.63 16.65 -8.83
N GLU A 373 6.35 16.75 -9.93
CA GLU A 373 6.04 17.70 -10.97
C GLU A 373 4.87 17.17 -11.78
N LEU A 374 3.83 17.99 -11.97
CA LEU A 374 2.70 17.69 -12.85
C LEU A 374 3.05 18.06 -14.30
N THR A 375 4.23 17.65 -14.76
CA THR A 375 4.77 17.96 -16.08
C THR A 375 3.95 17.33 -17.19
N VAL A 376 3.57 16.04 -17.01
CA VAL A 376 2.76 15.31 -17.99
C VAL A 376 1.41 16.00 -18.20
N PHE A 377 0.76 16.46 -17.12
CA PHE A 377 -0.51 17.19 -17.22
C PHE A 377 -0.35 18.47 -18.04
N ARG A 378 0.70 19.25 -17.78
CA ARG A 378 1.00 20.50 -18.50
C ARG A 378 1.31 20.24 -19.97
N ASP A 379 2.15 19.25 -20.27
CA ASP A 379 2.55 18.90 -21.62
C ASP A 379 1.37 18.36 -22.44
N GLU A 380 0.46 17.62 -21.80
CA GLU A 380 -0.80 17.16 -22.41
C GLU A 380 -1.71 18.34 -22.78
N LEU A 381 -1.81 19.37 -21.94
CA LEU A 381 -2.57 20.57 -22.24
C LEU A 381 -1.93 21.41 -23.35
N ASP A 382 -0.60 21.50 -23.35
CA ASP A 382 0.14 22.22 -24.40
C ASP A 382 -0.06 21.57 -25.80
N ARG A 383 0.11 20.25 -25.89
CA ARG A 383 -0.15 19.45 -27.09
C ARG A 383 -1.56 19.66 -27.68
N ARG A 384 -2.54 19.95 -26.82
CA ARG A 384 -3.94 20.23 -27.19
C ARG A 384 -4.21 21.70 -27.48
N GLY A 385 -3.18 22.56 -27.38
CA GLY A 385 -3.33 24.00 -27.55
C GLY A 385 -4.21 24.64 -26.47
N ALA A 386 -4.32 24.00 -25.30
CA ALA A 386 -5.15 24.46 -24.17
C ALA A 386 -4.42 25.44 -23.25
N LEU A 387 -3.10 25.58 -23.36
CA LEU A 387 -2.35 26.60 -22.60
C LEU A 387 -2.44 27.95 -23.26
N SER A 388 -2.67 29.02 -22.49
CA SER A 388 -2.69 30.40 -22.95
C SER A 388 -2.42 31.35 -21.81
N ARG A 389 -1.46 32.28 -22.02
CA ARG A 389 -1.13 33.31 -21.02
C ARG A 389 -2.21 34.39 -20.89
N ASP A 390 -3.00 34.59 -21.94
CA ASP A 390 -4.01 35.63 -22.01
C ASP A 390 -5.42 35.09 -21.72
N SER A 391 -5.56 33.89 -21.19
CA SER A 391 -6.86 33.32 -20.88
C SER A 391 -7.48 33.93 -19.64
N ASP A 392 -8.79 34.18 -19.69
CA ASP A 392 -9.63 34.54 -18.54
C ASP A 392 -9.88 33.35 -17.58
N VAL A 393 -9.46 32.14 -17.96
CA VAL A 393 -9.59 30.95 -17.11
C VAL A 393 -8.24 30.62 -16.49
N GLY A 394 -8.20 30.52 -15.16
CA GLY A 394 -7.09 30.00 -14.39
C GLY A 394 -7.32 28.55 -13.97
N VAL A 395 -6.35 27.68 -14.12
CA VAL A 395 -6.36 26.31 -13.62
C VAL A 395 -5.34 26.20 -12.49
N ILE A 396 -5.77 25.79 -11.30
CA ILE A 396 -4.90 25.42 -10.18
C ILE A 396 -4.85 23.90 -10.12
N ALA A 397 -3.71 23.33 -10.48
CA ALA A 397 -3.43 21.91 -10.42
C ALA A 397 -2.71 21.58 -9.11
N LEU A 398 -3.36 20.80 -8.26
CA LEU A 398 -2.99 20.55 -6.87
C LEU A 398 -2.52 19.10 -6.70
N SER A 399 -1.25 18.86 -6.39
CA SER A 399 -0.77 17.55 -5.96
C SER A 399 -0.51 17.53 -4.46
N SER A 400 -1.21 16.65 -3.74
CA SER A 400 -1.02 16.40 -2.32
C SER A 400 -1.09 14.90 -2.05
N ARG A 401 0.01 14.33 -1.58
CA ARG A 401 0.12 12.91 -1.19
C ARG A 401 0.24 12.76 0.31
N VAL A 402 -0.33 11.67 0.81
CA VAL A 402 0.02 11.18 2.13
C VAL A 402 1.44 10.61 2.09
N ARG A 403 2.25 10.98 3.06
CA ARG A 403 3.61 10.48 3.23
C ARG A 403 3.81 10.04 4.66
N ALA A 404 4.39 8.85 4.83
CA ALA A 404 4.83 8.36 6.13
C ALA A 404 5.74 9.39 6.83
N PHE A 405 5.66 9.47 8.15
CA PHE A 405 6.47 10.35 9.00
C PHE A 405 6.19 11.86 8.91
N GLN A 406 5.20 12.31 8.16
CA GLN A 406 4.89 13.75 8.04
C GLN A 406 3.78 14.22 8.98
N GLY A 407 2.87 13.32 9.39
CA GLY A 407 1.77 13.65 10.31
C GLY A 407 0.80 14.73 9.82
N LYS A 408 0.89 15.13 8.54
CA LYS A 408 0.09 16.20 7.93
C LYS A 408 -0.42 15.78 6.57
N VAL A 409 -1.64 16.22 6.26
CA VAL A 409 -2.26 16.05 4.93
C VAL A 409 -2.77 17.40 4.47
N GLY A 410 -2.45 17.80 3.24
CA GLY A 410 -2.94 19.04 2.66
C GLY A 410 -1.83 19.91 2.06
N ILE A 411 -2.21 21.04 1.49
CA ILE A 411 -1.30 21.98 0.86
C ILE A 411 -1.13 23.20 1.76
N ASP A 412 0.12 23.68 1.88
CA ASP A 412 0.42 24.89 2.67
C ASP A 412 -0.43 26.07 2.19
N PRO A 413 -1.21 26.71 3.05
CA PRO A 413 -2.04 27.88 2.70
C PRO A 413 -1.25 29.01 2.03
N LYS A 414 0.03 29.21 2.38
CA LYS A 414 0.89 30.21 1.77
C LYS A 414 1.19 29.90 0.30
N VAL A 415 1.37 28.61 -0.03
CA VAL A 415 1.59 28.17 -1.41
C VAL A 415 0.32 28.38 -2.23
N LEU A 416 -0.86 28.06 -1.68
CA LEU A 416 -2.14 28.34 -2.32
C LEU A 416 -2.37 29.84 -2.55
N ALA A 417 -2.09 30.68 -1.57
CA ALA A 417 -2.24 32.13 -1.70
C ALA A 417 -1.38 32.68 -2.83
N LYS A 418 -0.09 32.29 -2.89
CA LYS A 418 0.84 32.71 -3.96
C LYS A 418 0.38 32.26 -5.36
N SER A 419 -0.19 31.06 -5.47
CA SER A 419 -0.73 30.55 -6.75
C SER A 419 -1.96 31.32 -7.19
N ARG A 420 -2.82 31.74 -6.26
CA ARG A 420 -3.96 32.62 -6.56
C ARG A 420 -3.50 33.99 -7.03
N GLU A 421 -2.47 34.59 -6.44
CA GLU A 421 -1.87 35.85 -6.90
C GLU A 421 -1.40 35.76 -8.35
N ARG A 422 -0.75 34.66 -8.74
CA ARG A 422 -0.30 34.43 -10.12
C ARG A 422 -1.45 34.28 -11.12
N LEU A 423 -2.60 33.85 -10.67
CA LEU A 423 -3.83 33.79 -11.47
C LEU A 423 -4.72 35.02 -11.29
N ALA A 424 -4.21 36.10 -10.68
CA ALA A 424 -4.95 37.35 -10.55
C ALA A 424 -5.45 37.85 -11.91
N GLY A 425 -6.71 38.33 -11.95
CA GLY A 425 -7.39 38.73 -13.18
C GLY A 425 -8.02 37.59 -13.98
N ALA A 426 -7.93 36.32 -13.56
CA ALA A 426 -8.77 35.26 -14.11
C ALA A 426 -10.22 35.49 -13.66
N LYS A 427 -11.15 35.42 -14.62
CA LYS A 427 -12.59 35.54 -14.36
C LYS A 427 -13.21 34.23 -13.86
N ARG A 428 -12.52 33.14 -14.12
CA ARG A 428 -12.95 31.78 -13.75
C ARG A 428 -11.76 30.96 -13.25
N ILE A 429 -11.91 30.31 -12.11
CA ILE A 429 -10.91 29.42 -11.51
C ILE A 429 -11.41 27.99 -11.58
N VAL A 430 -10.57 27.10 -12.08
CA VAL A 430 -10.79 25.64 -12.13
C VAL A 430 -9.75 24.96 -11.25
N ALA A 431 -10.18 24.14 -10.31
CA ALA A 431 -9.28 23.33 -9.47
C ALA A 431 -9.22 21.88 -9.97
N VAL A 432 -8.01 21.36 -10.12
CA VAL A 432 -7.75 19.96 -10.48
C VAL A 432 -6.90 19.34 -9.37
N SER A 433 -7.39 18.32 -8.67
CA SER A 433 -6.60 17.63 -7.64
C SER A 433 -6.02 16.30 -8.11
N PHE A 434 -4.74 16.12 -7.83
CA PHE A 434 -3.94 14.92 -8.05
C PHE A 434 -3.55 14.35 -6.69
N GLY A 435 -4.37 13.47 -6.13
CA GLY A 435 -4.21 12.91 -4.80
C GLY A 435 -5.39 13.21 -3.88
N ASN A 436 -5.09 13.74 -2.70
CA ASN A 436 -6.07 14.01 -1.64
C ASN A 436 -7.26 14.87 -2.12
N PRO A 437 -8.50 14.35 -2.16
CA PRO A 437 -9.66 15.11 -2.62
C PRO A 437 -10.08 16.22 -1.64
N TYR A 438 -9.71 16.11 -0.37
CA TYR A 438 -10.12 17.09 0.65
C TYR A 438 -9.49 18.47 0.45
N VAL A 439 -8.45 18.62 -0.37
CA VAL A 439 -7.87 19.92 -0.74
C VAL A 439 -8.90 20.86 -1.37
N HIS A 440 -9.99 20.32 -1.94
CA HIS A 440 -11.09 21.12 -2.51
C HIS A 440 -11.94 21.87 -1.47
N ARG A 441 -11.79 21.54 -0.16
CA ARG A 441 -12.39 22.31 0.93
C ARG A 441 -11.74 23.71 1.07
N ASP A 442 -10.43 23.77 0.79
CA ASP A 442 -9.61 24.97 1.03
C ASP A 442 -9.42 25.80 -0.24
N VAL A 443 -9.86 25.29 -1.39
CA VAL A 443 -9.68 25.94 -2.68
C VAL A 443 -11.04 26.40 -3.24
N ALA A 444 -11.32 27.72 -3.11
CA ALA A 444 -12.44 28.31 -3.79
C ALA A 444 -12.21 28.27 -5.31
N SER A 445 -13.14 27.65 -6.05
CA SER A 445 -13.10 27.53 -7.50
C SER A 445 -14.49 27.41 -8.11
N ASP A 446 -14.65 27.89 -9.34
CA ASP A 446 -15.92 27.87 -10.09
C ASP A 446 -16.21 26.48 -10.67
N ALA A 447 -15.15 25.71 -10.94
CA ALA A 447 -15.24 24.31 -11.36
C ALA A 447 -14.14 23.50 -10.71
N ALA A 448 -14.40 22.20 -10.49
CA ALA A 448 -13.43 21.31 -9.89
C ALA A 448 -13.58 19.87 -10.39
N LEU A 449 -12.44 19.20 -10.58
CA LEU A 449 -12.33 17.77 -10.85
C LEU A 449 -11.22 17.13 -10.00
N CYS A 450 -11.32 15.82 -9.80
CA CYS A 450 -10.40 15.02 -9.01
C CYS A 450 -10.01 13.75 -9.75
N VAL A 451 -8.71 13.35 -9.66
CA VAL A 451 -8.17 12.11 -10.25
C VAL A 451 -7.45 11.20 -9.23
N TYR A 452 -7.37 11.62 -7.95
CA TYR A 452 -6.96 10.85 -6.75
C TYR A 452 -5.50 10.40 -6.67
N ASP A 453 -4.69 10.61 -7.69
CA ASP A 453 -3.24 10.42 -7.68
C ASP A 453 -2.57 11.23 -8.80
N ASP A 454 -1.25 11.29 -8.78
CA ASP A 454 -0.42 12.06 -9.71
C ASP A 454 0.42 11.16 -10.64
N SER A 455 0.01 9.89 -10.83
CA SER A 455 0.60 9.02 -11.84
C SER A 455 0.47 9.65 -13.23
N GLU A 456 1.36 9.29 -14.15
CA GLU A 456 1.29 9.79 -15.52
C GLU A 456 -0.06 9.50 -16.19
N ALA A 457 -0.64 8.31 -15.93
CA ALA A 457 -1.96 7.95 -16.42
C ALA A 457 -3.04 8.91 -15.91
N SER A 458 -3.03 9.23 -14.62
CA SER A 458 -3.98 10.18 -14.01
C SER A 458 -3.76 11.61 -14.51
N GLN A 459 -2.51 12.01 -14.73
CA GLN A 459 -2.20 13.32 -15.32
C GLN A 459 -2.72 13.43 -16.76
N ARG A 460 -2.53 12.39 -17.59
CA ARG A 460 -3.10 12.33 -18.96
C ARG A 460 -4.63 12.36 -18.93
N ALA A 461 -5.25 11.57 -18.07
CA ALA A 461 -6.71 11.52 -17.94
C ALA A 461 -7.30 12.87 -17.51
N ALA A 462 -6.68 13.54 -16.53
CA ALA A 462 -7.11 14.88 -16.09
C ALA A 462 -7.04 15.92 -17.22
N ALA A 463 -5.96 15.93 -18.01
CA ALA A 463 -5.82 16.85 -19.14
C ALA A 463 -6.90 16.61 -20.21
N ARG A 464 -7.12 15.35 -20.59
CA ARG A 464 -8.15 14.95 -21.57
C ARG A 464 -9.56 15.28 -21.09
N ALA A 465 -9.85 15.02 -19.83
CA ALA A 465 -11.15 15.35 -19.23
C ALA A 465 -11.36 16.87 -19.16
N LEU A 466 -10.34 17.64 -18.78
CA LEU A 466 -10.42 19.10 -18.69
C LEU A 466 -10.84 19.72 -20.03
N VAL A 467 -10.31 19.23 -21.15
CA VAL A 467 -10.63 19.74 -22.51
C VAL A 467 -11.84 19.05 -23.15
N GLY A 468 -12.46 18.07 -22.47
CA GLY A 468 -13.70 17.41 -22.92
C GLY A 468 -13.49 16.25 -23.91
N GLU A 469 -12.28 15.67 -23.97
CA GLU A 469 -12.01 14.48 -24.81
C GLU A 469 -12.52 13.19 -24.21
N ILE A 470 -12.63 13.11 -22.87
CA ILE A 470 -13.19 11.96 -22.16
C ILE A 470 -14.27 12.40 -21.16
N PRO A 471 -15.23 11.55 -20.85
CA PRO A 471 -16.25 11.82 -19.85
C PRO A 471 -15.66 11.79 -18.42
N MET A 472 -16.36 12.45 -17.49
CA MET A 472 -16.04 12.47 -16.06
C MET A 472 -17.11 11.63 -15.33
N ASN A 473 -16.97 10.31 -15.38
CA ASN A 473 -17.97 9.34 -14.86
C ASN A 473 -17.67 8.86 -13.44
N GLY A 474 -16.51 9.17 -12.91
CA GLY A 474 -16.12 8.83 -11.53
C GLY A 474 -17.08 9.45 -10.51
N ARG A 475 -17.25 8.77 -9.39
CA ARG A 475 -18.03 9.23 -8.24
C ARG A 475 -17.12 9.40 -7.05
N LEU A 476 -17.27 10.49 -6.32
CA LEU A 476 -16.46 10.75 -5.14
C LEU A 476 -16.70 9.64 -4.07
N PRO A 477 -15.66 8.85 -3.71
CA PRO A 477 -15.84 7.72 -2.78
C PRO A 477 -15.74 8.10 -1.30
N VAL A 478 -15.63 9.41 -1.02
CA VAL A 478 -15.56 10.00 0.32
C VAL A 478 -16.46 11.24 0.38
N THR A 479 -16.72 11.78 1.58
CA THR A 479 -17.48 13.02 1.76
C THR A 479 -16.52 14.21 1.92
N LEU A 480 -16.66 15.23 1.02
CA LEU A 480 -15.97 16.52 1.15
C LEU A 480 -16.67 17.42 2.13
#